data_385708d735a8ed12f5a786b5c46cd31c
#
_entry.id   385708d735a8ed12f5a786b5c46cd31c
#
_cell.length_a   1.000
_cell.length_b   1.000
_cell.length_c   1.000
_cell.angle_alpha   90.00
_cell.angle_beta   90.00
_cell.angle_gamma   90.00
#
_symmetry.space_group_name_H-M   'P 1'
#
loop_
_entity.id
_entity.type
_entity.pdbx_description
1 polymer ?
#
loop_
_entity_poly.entity_id
_entity_poly.type
_entity_poly.pdbx_seq_one_letter_code
_entity_poly.pdbx_strand_id
1 'polypeptide(L)'
;MKTVLKEIVTKTSLTPCVVGHRGVGKSAGIVQVCRELGRRYVPLRLGQMEVGDLVGIPYREGTVMHWSRPSWWPTNDAPETVVHCDELNRAQQEDTLQAIFQFVEPPMAGSQRALHTHTLDRKHKVVVTINPPDGSYQVTPLDRALIDRMVMLYVETDYRCWARHAERQDFDRGVREFLAVNQELLARQGGAMELQAEPTERGWEMVSILRQQCRFPRELEMEVYAGIVGQEAAIAFLRWQAERRERPVSPGEVLDSWPAVAERVRQQRDDLQAVTMNGIVSLLQDEPDLTGQREAHLICYLDCLPRDLRFALVKELLKIPPVALTLSKDEHDGVVLEAIRNISREA
;
A
#
# COMPACT_ATOMS: atom_id res chain seq x y z
N MET A 1 6.32 15.22 3.76
CA MET A 1 4.99 15.82 3.86
C MET A 1 4.42 15.74 5.28
N LYS A 2 4.16 14.58 5.89
CA LYS A 2 3.48 14.45 7.21
C LYS A 2 4.11 15.25 8.34
N THR A 3 5.43 15.26 8.47
CA THR A 3 6.14 16.02 9.51
C THR A 3 5.87 17.52 9.40
N VAL A 4 5.97 18.06 8.17
CA VAL A 4 5.69 19.47 7.92
C VAL A 4 4.22 19.80 8.17
N LEU A 5 3.31 18.93 7.71
CA LEU A 5 1.87 19.10 7.94
C LEU A 5 1.53 19.12 9.44
N LYS A 6 2.12 18.22 10.26
CA LYS A 6 1.97 18.21 11.71
C LYS A 6 2.42 19.53 12.35
N GLU A 7 3.60 20.02 11.98
CA GLU A 7 4.15 21.26 12.50
C GLU A 7 3.21 22.45 12.20
N ILE A 8 2.74 22.58 10.95
CA ILE A 8 1.85 23.65 10.54
C ILE A 8 0.52 23.56 11.32
N VAL A 9 -0.12 22.38 11.32
CA VAL A 9 -1.42 22.17 11.97
C VAL A 9 -1.35 22.37 13.48
N THR A 10 -0.22 22.05 14.12
CA THR A 10 -0.07 22.16 15.57
C THR A 10 0.31 23.56 16.01
N LYS A 11 1.24 24.20 15.31
CA LYS A 11 1.91 25.42 15.80
C LYS A 11 1.39 26.72 15.17
N THR A 12 0.60 26.64 14.09
CA THR A 12 0.21 27.82 13.33
C THR A 12 -1.30 27.89 13.08
N SER A 13 -1.76 29.03 12.56
CA SER A 13 -3.10 29.23 12.01
C SER A 13 -3.12 29.14 10.48
N LEU A 14 -1.97 28.85 9.85
CA LEU A 14 -1.86 28.78 8.40
C LEU A 14 -2.65 27.59 7.84
N THR A 15 -3.02 27.69 6.57
CA THR A 15 -3.74 26.65 5.85
C THR A 15 -2.79 25.91 4.92
N PRO A 16 -2.36 24.68 5.25
CA PRO A 16 -1.58 23.88 4.34
C PRO A 16 -2.46 23.35 3.20
N CYS A 17 -1.94 23.43 1.97
CA CYS A 17 -2.53 22.86 0.77
C CYS A 17 -1.61 21.76 0.21
N VAL A 18 -2.06 20.53 0.25
CA VAL A 18 -1.29 19.39 -0.26
C VAL A 18 -1.62 19.18 -1.74
N VAL A 19 -0.61 19.36 -2.58
CA VAL A 19 -0.68 19.23 -4.04
C VAL A 19 -0.06 17.91 -4.47
N GLY A 20 -0.74 17.14 -5.30
CA GLY A 20 -0.19 15.89 -5.82
C GLY A 20 -1.21 15.11 -6.64
N HIS A 21 -0.72 14.15 -7.41
CA HIS A 21 -1.56 13.31 -8.27
C HIS A 21 -2.52 12.40 -7.49
N ARG A 22 -3.49 11.83 -8.19
CA ARG A 22 -4.39 10.82 -7.62
C ARG A 22 -3.58 9.61 -7.13
N GLY A 23 -4.03 9.00 -6.05
CA GLY A 23 -3.40 7.76 -5.52
C GLY A 23 -2.15 7.98 -4.67
N VAL A 24 -1.50 9.18 -4.71
CA VAL A 24 -0.26 9.48 -3.95
C VAL A 24 -0.45 9.56 -2.41
N GLY A 25 -1.65 9.27 -1.91
CA GLY A 25 -1.90 9.21 -0.47
C GLY A 25 -2.12 10.55 0.22
N LYS A 26 -2.51 11.64 -0.47
CA LYS A 26 -2.81 12.96 0.14
C LYS A 26 -3.77 12.86 1.31
N SER A 27 -5.00 12.43 1.05
CA SER A 27 -6.07 12.35 2.07
C SER A 27 -5.75 11.31 3.13
N ALA A 28 -5.16 10.15 2.78
CA ALA A 28 -4.69 9.14 3.72
C ALA A 28 -3.61 9.70 4.68
N GLY A 29 -2.69 10.50 4.14
CA GLY A 29 -1.66 11.18 4.93
C GLY A 29 -2.23 12.17 5.94
N ILE A 30 -3.28 12.93 5.57
CA ILE A 30 -3.98 13.84 6.46
C ILE A 30 -4.71 13.07 7.57
N VAL A 31 -5.43 12.01 7.23
CA VAL A 31 -6.10 11.12 8.21
C VAL A 31 -5.11 10.57 9.22
N GLN A 32 -3.95 10.10 8.76
CA GLN A 32 -2.90 9.59 9.65
C GLN A 32 -2.38 10.70 10.60
N VAL A 33 -2.13 11.91 10.08
CA VAL A 33 -1.72 13.06 10.91
C VAL A 33 -2.79 13.39 11.96
N CYS A 34 -4.06 13.40 11.58
CA CYS A 34 -5.16 13.64 12.53
C CYS A 34 -5.18 12.57 13.63
N ARG A 35 -5.04 11.29 13.27
CA ARG A 35 -4.98 10.17 14.22
C ARG A 35 -3.81 10.28 15.18
N GLU A 36 -2.62 10.61 14.65
CA GLU A 36 -1.41 10.77 15.45
C GLU A 36 -1.45 11.98 16.41
N LEU A 37 -2.24 13.02 16.05
CA LEU A 37 -2.46 14.21 16.87
C LEU A 37 -3.70 14.10 17.79
N GLY A 38 -4.45 13.00 17.74
CA GLY A 38 -5.70 12.84 18.48
C GLY A 38 -6.80 13.81 18.04
N ARG A 39 -6.75 14.35 16.81
CA ARG A 39 -7.71 15.32 16.28
C ARG A 39 -8.84 14.63 15.52
N ARG A 40 -10.06 15.15 15.66
CA ARG A 40 -11.18 14.75 14.83
C ARG A 40 -10.92 15.15 13.38
N TYR A 41 -11.23 14.25 12.45
CA TYR A 41 -11.13 14.50 11.00
C TYR A 41 -12.50 14.69 10.39
N VAL A 42 -12.68 15.77 9.63
CA VAL A 42 -13.93 16.10 8.92
C VAL A 42 -13.60 16.40 7.46
N PRO A 43 -13.87 15.45 6.53
CA PRO A 43 -13.65 15.66 5.10
C PRO A 43 -14.82 16.43 4.46
N LEU A 44 -14.50 17.44 3.65
CA LEU A 44 -15.41 18.14 2.75
C LEU A 44 -14.99 17.85 1.32
N ARG A 45 -15.76 17.03 0.61
CA ARG A 45 -15.50 16.69 -0.80
C ARG A 45 -16.10 17.76 -1.70
N LEU A 46 -15.34 18.81 -1.96
CA LEU A 46 -15.85 20.03 -2.62
C LEU A 46 -16.37 19.79 -4.04
N GLY A 47 -15.87 18.80 -4.76
CA GLY A 47 -16.42 18.38 -6.06
C GLY A 47 -17.83 17.76 -5.99
N GLN A 48 -18.34 17.47 -4.80
CA GLN A 48 -19.66 16.87 -4.56
C GLN A 48 -20.59 17.76 -3.73
N MET A 49 -20.15 18.97 -3.38
CA MET A 49 -20.87 19.88 -2.47
C MET A 49 -21.36 21.11 -3.22
N GLU A 50 -22.57 21.53 -2.88
CA GLU A 50 -23.12 22.82 -3.27
C GLU A 50 -22.86 23.87 -2.20
N VAL A 51 -23.06 25.15 -2.54
CA VAL A 51 -22.86 26.27 -1.61
C VAL A 51 -23.68 26.10 -0.33
N GLY A 52 -24.93 25.63 -0.46
CA GLY A 52 -25.80 25.39 0.70
C GLY A 52 -25.25 24.34 1.68
N ASP A 53 -24.52 23.34 1.19
CA ASP A 53 -23.87 22.33 2.04
C ASP A 53 -22.72 22.94 2.86
N LEU A 54 -22.09 23.99 2.34
CA LEU A 54 -20.98 24.68 2.99
C LEU A 54 -21.45 25.74 3.97
N VAL A 55 -22.28 26.67 3.51
CA VAL A 55 -22.66 27.86 4.29
C VAL A 55 -23.99 27.71 5.05
N GLY A 56 -24.72 26.63 4.74
CA GLY A 56 -26.06 26.40 5.27
C GLY A 56 -27.17 27.06 4.44
N ILE A 57 -28.37 27.08 4.98
CA ILE A 57 -29.56 27.62 4.32
C ILE A 57 -30.04 28.85 5.08
N PRO A 58 -30.36 29.97 4.38
CA PRO A 58 -30.90 31.13 5.04
C PRO A 58 -32.29 30.88 5.61
N TYR A 59 -32.55 31.35 6.81
CA TYR A 59 -33.87 31.36 7.42
C TYR A 59 -34.14 32.71 8.11
N ARG A 60 -35.37 33.05 8.25
CA ARG A 60 -35.81 34.32 8.84
C ARG A 60 -36.31 34.11 10.26
N GLU A 61 -35.83 34.92 11.18
CA GLU A 61 -36.35 35.01 12.52
C GLU A 61 -36.71 36.48 12.80
N GLY A 62 -38.01 36.77 12.89
CA GLY A 62 -38.50 38.12 12.94
C GLY A 62 -38.14 38.94 11.69
N THR A 63 -37.39 40.04 11.87
CA THR A 63 -36.89 40.88 10.79
C THR A 63 -35.43 40.59 10.39
N VAL A 64 -34.80 39.62 11.06
CA VAL A 64 -33.37 39.28 10.86
C VAL A 64 -33.23 38.01 10.04
N MET A 65 -32.28 38.01 9.10
CA MET A 65 -31.89 36.84 8.35
C MET A 65 -30.78 36.12 9.10
N HIS A 66 -30.93 34.80 9.28
CA HIS A 66 -29.95 33.91 9.86
C HIS A 66 -29.58 32.80 8.86
N TRP A 67 -28.48 32.11 9.12
CA TRP A 67 -28.02 30.95 8.34
C TRP A 67 -27.94 29.74 9.24
N SER A 68 -28.53 28.62 8.79
CA SER A 68 -28.45 27.35 9.50
C SER A 68 -27.02 26.86 9.50
N ARG A 69 -26.55 26.33 10.64
CA ARG A 69 -25.20 25.78 10.71
C ARG A 69 -25.16 24.43 10.00
N PRO A 70 -24.21 24.20 9.07
CA PRO A 70 -24.02 22.89 8.45
C PRO A 70 -23.67 21.82 9.51
N SER A 71 -24.13 20.59 9.32
CA SER A 71 -23.95 19.48 10.28
C SER A 71 -22.46 19.09 10.47
N TRP A 72 -21.63 19.35 9.50
CA TRP A 72 -20.20 19.07 9.56
C TRP A 72 -19.41 20.10 10.38
N TRP A 73 -19.97 21.28 10.63
CA TRP A 73 -19.29 22.39 11.32
C TRP A 73 -18.95 22.02 12.77
N PRO A 74 -17.69 22.10 13.18
CA PRO A 74 -17.32 21.79 14.57
C PRO A 74 -17.81 22.90 15.51
N THR A 75 -18.48 22.50 16.58
CA THR A 75 -18.92 23.41 17.65
C THR A 75 -17.75 23.75 18.57
N ASN A 76 -17.91 24.81 19.38
CA ASN A 76 -16.83 25.27 20.28
C ASN A 76 -16.47 24.22 21.35
N ASP A 77 -17.39 23.36 21.74
CA ASP A 77 -17.19 22.22 22.67
C ASP A 77 -16.67 20.94 21.98
N ALA A 78 -16.70 20.90 20.64
CA ALA A 78 -16.16 19.75 19.91
C ALA A 78 -14.66 19.56 20.17
N PRO A 79 -14.12 18.34 20.10
CA PRO A 79 -12.69 18.10 20.18
C PRO A 79 -11.94 18.84 19.07
N GLU A 80 -10.65 19.08 19.26
CA GLU A 80 -9.80 19.67 18.22
C GLU A 80 -10.01 18.95 16.89
N THR A 81 -10.40 19.70 15.86
CA THR A 81 -10.85 19.17 14.58
C THR A 81 -9.99 19.69 13.44
N VAL A 82 -9.67 18.84 12.50
CA VAL A 82 -9.13 19.22 11.19
C VAL A 82 -10.25 19.11 10.16
N VAL A 83 -10.66 20.23 9.60
CA VAL A 83 -11.56 20.28 8.45
C VAL A 83 -10.73 20.19 7.19
N HIS A 84 -10.96 19.16 6.40
CA HIS A 84 -10.21 18.89 5.18
C HIS A 84 -11.04 19.23 3.95
N CYS A 85 -10.70 20.31 3.27
CA CYS A 85 -11.24 20.68 1.98
C CYS A 85 -10.61 19.82 0.90
N ASP A 86 -11.23 18.66 0.60
CA ASP A 86 -10.70 17.67 -0.33
C ASP A 86 -11.05 18.02 -1.77
N GLU A 87 -10.03 17.94 -2.64
CA GLU A 87 -10.13 18.23 -4.07
C GLU A 87 -10.73 19.63 -4.38
N LEU A 88 -10.22 20.67 -3.70
CA LEU A 88 -10.72 22.05 -3.82
C LEU A 88 -10.88 22.50 -5.28
N ASN A 89 -9.92 22.18 -6.14
CA ASN A 89 -9.95 22.57 -7.55
C ASN A 89 -10.83 21.67 -8.44
N ARG A 90 -11.62 20.77 -7.86
CA ARG A 90 -12.70 20.03 -8.54
C ARG A 90 -14.08 20.58 -8.22
N ALA A 91 -14.17 21.63 -7.39
CA ALA A 91 -15.43 22.34 -7.20
C ALA A 91 -15.89 22.91 -8.56
N GLN A 92 -17.08 22.49 -8.99
CA GLN A 92 -17.62 22.85 -10.32
C GLN A 92 -18.29 24.22 -10.32
N GLN A 93 -18.76 24.66 -9.15
CA GLN A 93 -19.46 25.93 -9.01
C GLN A 93 -18.50 27.00 -8.51
N GLU A 94 -18.46 28.14 -9.18
CA GLU A 94 -17.65 29.29 -8.81
C GLU A 94 -18.02 29.81 -7.41
N ASP A 95 -19.30 29.81 -7.10
CA ASP A 95 -19.82 30.23 -5.78
C ASP A 95 -19.27 29.37 -4.64
N THR A 96 -19.08 28.07 -4.86
CA THR A 96 -18.44 27.16 -3.88
C THR A 96 -16.98 27.55 -3.63
N LEU A 97 -16.24 27.90 -4.69
CA LEU A 97 -14.86 28.37 -4.58
C LEU A 97 -14.81 29.72 -3.85
N GLN A 98 -15.71 30.66 -4.17
CA GLN A 98 -15.76 31.96 -3.50
C GLN A 98 -16.11 31.85 -2.01
N ALA A 99 -17.04 30.97 -1.64
CA ALA A 99 -17.35 30.69 -0.24
C ALA A 99 -16.11 30.19 0.53
N ILE A 100 -15.30 29.34 -0.08
CA ILE A 100 -14.10 28.78 0.54
C ILE A 100 -12.97 29.79 0.71
N PHE A 101 -12.90 30.87 -0.08
CA PHE A 101 -11.85 31.89 0.03
C PHE A 101 -11.66 32.38 1.47
N GLN A 102 -12.76 32.79 2.13
CA GLN A 102 -12.74 33.27 3.51
C GLN A 102 -12.32 32.13 4.48
N PHE A 103 -12.71 30.90 4.18
CA PHE A 103 -12.48 29.77 5.06
C PHE A 103 -11.03 29.30 5.04
N VAL A 104 -10.32 29.41 3.92
CA VAL A 104 -8.90 29.03 3.83
C VAL A 104 -7.96 30.15 4.25
N GLU A 105 -8.43 31.37 4.30
CA GLU A 105 -7.62 32.51 4.71
C GLU A 105 -7.19 32.38 6.18
N PRO A 106 -5.87 32.49 6.47
CA PRO A 106 -5.39 32.51 7.85
C PRO A 106 -6.00 33.69 8.61
N PRO A 107 -6.51 33.51 9.84
CA PRO A 107 -7.09 34.60 10.60
C PRO A 107 -6.02 35.61 10.99
N MET A 108 -6.29 36.89 10.81
CA MET A 108 -5.48 38.00 11.31
C MET A 108 -5.42 38.01 12.84
N ALA A 109 -4.46 38.76 13.41
CA ALA A 109 -4.38 38.96 14.87
C ALA A 109 -5.70 39.49 15.41
N GLY A 110 -6.28 38.80 16.39
CA GLY A 110 -7.56 39.18 17.02
C GLY A 110 -8.81 38.65 16.31
N SER A 111 -8.72 38.15 15.07
CA SER A 111 -9.86 37.57 14.34
C SER A 111 -9.95 36.05 14.47
N GLN A 112 -11.07 35.49 14.06
CA GLN A 112 -11.28 34.04 13.89
C GLN A 112 -11.49 33.74 12.41
N ARG A 113 -11.15 32.51 12.02
CA ARG A 113 -11.50 32.02 10.70
C ARG A 113 -13.03 31.94 10.57
N ALA A 114 -13.54 32.24 9.42
CA ALA A 114 -14.97 32.21 9.19
C ALA A 114 -15.32 31.58 7.83
N LEU A 115 -16.53 31.08 7.75
CA LEU A 115 -17.19 30.71 6.51
C LEU A 115 -18.57 31.35 6.54
N HIS A 116 -18.80 32.36 5.71
CA HIS A 116 -20.00 33.19 5.73
C HIS A 116 -20.22 33.77 7.13
N THR A 117 -21.32 33.45 7.80
CA THR A 117 -21.65 33.94 9.16
C THR A 117 -21.12 33.04 10.29
N HIS A 118 -20.56 31.89 9.97
CA HIS A 118 -20.07 30.93 10.95
C HIS A 118 -18.61 31.16 11.25
N THR A 119 -18.26 31.36 12.51
CA THR A 119 -16.88 31.53 12.99
C THR A 119 -16.32 30.19 13.47
N LEU A 120 -15.07 29.89 13.13
CA LEU A 120 -14.36 28.68 13.51
C LEU A 120 -13.44 29.00 14.70
N ASP A 121 -13.57 28.24 15.79
CA ASP A 121 -12.66 28.35 16.93
C ASP A 121 -11.21 28.05 16.49
N ARG A 122 -10.25 28.79 17.08
CA ARG A 122 -8.81 28.69 16.73
C ARG A 122 -8.19 27.32 16.94
N LYS A 123 -8.78 26.50 17.81
CA LYS A 123 -8.33 25.10 18.04
C LYS A 123 -8.57 24.20 16.82
N HIS A 124 -9.59 24.50 16.01
CA HIS A 124 -9.87 23.78 14.77
C HIS A 124 -8.98 24.30 13.65
N LYS A 125 -8.60 23.40 12.76
CA LYS A 125 -7.66 23.67 11.66
C LYS A 125 -8.28 23.34 10.32
N VAL A 126 -7.81 24.00 9.28
CA VAL A 126 -8.24 23.75 7.90
C VAL A 126 -7.03 23.26 7.13
N VAL A 127 -7.24 22.20 6.36
CA VAL A 127 -6.24 21.61 5.43
C VAL A 127 -6.91 21.48 4.08
N VAL A 128 -6.17 21.71 3.02
CA VAL A 128 -6.68 21.66 1.64
C VAL A 128 -5.91 20.59 0.86
N THR A 129 -6.58 19.92 -0.08
CA THR A 129 -5.91 19.12 -1.11
C THR A 129 -6.35 19.56 -2.49
N ILE A 130 -5.44 19.53 -3.43
CA ILE A 130 -5.69 19.77 -4.86
C ILE A 130 -4.94 18.77 -5.72
N ASN A 131 -5.43 18.57 -6.94
CA ASN A 131 -4.71 17.85 -7.99
C ASN A 131 -3.94 18.87 -8.85
N PRO A 132 -2.76 18.52 -9.41
CA PRO A 132 -2.02 19.43 -10.27
C PRO A 132 -2.80 19.74 -11.56
N PRO A 133 -2.72 20.97 -12.08
CA PRO A 133 -3.40 21.38 -13.31
C PRO A 133 -2.57 21.02 -14.56
N ASP A 134 -2.19 19.76 -14.71
CA ASP A 134 -1.32 19.27 -15.79
C ASP A 134 -2.07 18.65 -16.98
N GLY A 135 -3.38 18.84 -17.03
CA GLY A 135 -4.24 18.29 -18.09
C GLY A 135 -4.72 16.87 -17.84
N SER A 136 -4.20 16.17 -16.85
CA SER A 136 -4.63 14.80 -16.47
C SER A 136 -5.98 14.77 -15.76
N TYR A 137 -6.50 15.93 -15.36
CA TYR A 137 -7.71 16.07 -14.56
C TYR A 137 -8.58 17.22 -15.08
N GLN A 138 -9.89 17.04 -15.03
CA GLN A 138 -10.82 18.17 -15.12
C GLN A 138 -10.76 18.94 -13.79
N VAL A 139 -9.97 19.99 -13.76
CA VAL A 139 -9.81 20.88 -12.60
C VAL A 139 -10.01 22.32 -13.00
N THR A 140 -10.63 23.10 -12.12
CA THR A 140 -10.74 24.54 -12.26
C THR A 140 -9.42 25.20 -11.86
N PRO A 141 -8.83 26.07 -12.69
CA PRO A 141 -7.67 26.84 -12.28
C PRO A 141 -7.99 27.66 -11.02
N LEU A 142 -7.13 27.57 -10.03
CA LEU A 142 -7.28 28.37 -8.80
C LEU A 142 -6.76 29.80 -9.05
N ASP A 143 -7.48 30.78 -8.53
CA ASP A 143 -7.05 32.16 -8.47
C ASP A 143 -5.75 32.29 -7.65
N ARG A 144 -4.83 33.15 -8.11
CA ARG A 144 -3.58 33.45 -7.41
C ARG A 144 -3.82 33.95 -5.99
N ALA A 145 -4.86 34.76 -5.79
CA ALA A 145 -5.22 35.27 -4.47
C ALA A 145 -5.62 34.14 -3.50
N LEU A 146 -6.23 33.06 -4.01
CA LEU A 146 -6.53 31.87 -3.20
C LEU A 146 -5.25 31.09 -2.88
N ILE A 147 -4.34 30.97 -3.84
CA ILE A 147 -3.05 30.31 -3.65
C ILE A 147 -2.20 31.02 -2.59
N ASP A 148 -2.17 32.35 -2.62
CA ASP A 148 -1.41 33.19 -1.67
C ASP A 148 -1.88 33.05 -0.21
N ARG A 149 -3.09 32.52 0.01
CA ARG A 149 -3.64 32.26 1.34
C ARG A 149 -3.23 30.92 1.94
N MET A 150 -2.51 30.11 1.20
CA MET A 150 -2.21 28.73 1.57
C MET A 150 -0.69 28.43 1.53
N VAL A 151 -0.27 27.49 2.35
CA VAL A 151 1.09 26.95 2.30
C VAL A 151 1.09 25.72 1.37
N MET A 152 1.64 25.87 0.17
CA MET A 152 1.65 24.81 -0.84
C MET A 152 2.69 23.75 -0.50
N LEU A 153 2.23 22.50 -0.33
CA LEU A 153 3.05 21.32 -0.03
C LEU A 153 2.93 20.32 -1.17
N TYR A 154 3.94 20.25 -2.01
CA TYR A 154 3.97 19.33 -3.14
C TYR A 154 4.35 17.92 -2.70
N VAL A 155 3.60 16.94 -3.17
CA VAL A 155 3.79 15.52 -2.86
C VAL A 155 3.87 14.73 -4.16
N GLU A 156 4.96 14.02 -4.29
CA GLU A 156 5.22 13.10 -5.39
C GLU A 156 5.25 11.66 -4.89
N THR A 157 5.09 10.72 -5.82
CA THR A 157 5.28 9.30 -5.56
C THR A 157 6.73 9.03 -5.16
N ASP A 158 6.92 8.36 -4.04
CA ASP A 158 8.21 7.93 -3.53
C ASP A 158 8.12 6.43 -3.16
N TYR A 159 8.84 5.60 -3.90
CA TYR A 159 8.85 4.17 -3.67
C TYR A 159 9.24 3.80 -2.22
N ARG A 160 10.22 4.48 -1.62
CA ARG A 160 10.68 4.19 -0.25
C ARG A 160 9.58 4.48 0.78
N CYS A 161 8.81 5.54 0.56
CA CYS A 161 7.66 5.87 1.40
C CYS A 161 6.55 4.85 1.24
N TRP A 162 6.26 4.46 -0.01
CA TRP A 162 5.27 3.44 -0.32
C TRP A 162 5.67 2.07 0.24
N ALA A 163 6.92 1.63 0.06
CA ALA A 163 7.41 0.34 0.55
C ALA A 163 7.25 0.19 2.07
N ARG A 164 7.62 1.22 2.83
CA ARG A 164 7.41 1.25 4.29
C ARG A 164 5.93 1.20 4.67
N HIS A 165 5.07 1.83 3.89
CA HIS A 165 3.62 1.76 4.09
C HIS A 165 3.09 0.36 3.79
N ALA A 166 3.47 -0.20 2.65
CA ALA A 166 3.08 -1.54 2.21
C ALA A 166 3.53 -2.64 3.20
N GLU A 167 4.72 -2.48 3.79
CA GLU A 167 5.21 -3.38 4.83
C GLU A 167 4.37 -3.28 6.12
N ARG A 168 4.08 -2.07 6.60
CA ARG A 168 3.26 -1.85 7.81
C ARG A 168 1.82 -2.32 7.68
N GLN A 169 1.27 -2.29 6.47
CA GLN A 169 -0.09 -2.72 6.16
C GLN A 169 -0.14 -4.17 5.66
N ASP A 170 0.99 -4.87 5.71
CA ASP A 170 1.13 -6.27 5.29
C ASP A 170 0.57 -6.53 3.88
N PHE A 171 0.96 -5.69 2.91
CA PHE A 171 0.57 -5.89 1.52
C PHE A 171 1.13 -7.22 0.98
N ASP A 172 0.45 -7.79 -0.02
CA ASP A 172 0.86 -9.02 -0.68
C ASP A 172 2.36 -9.00 -1.02
N ARG A 173 3.05 -10.06 -0.61
CA ARG A 173 4.50 -10.16 -0.78
C ARG A 173 4.92 -10.06 -2.25
N GLY A 174 4.17 -10.70 -3.15
CA GLY A 174 4.47 -10.67 -4.59
C GLY A 174 4.39 -9.25 -5.16
N VAL A 175 3.41 -8.46 -4.74
CA VAL A 175 3.27 -7.04 -5.13
C VAL A 175 4.47 -6.23 -4.62
N ARG A 176 4.84 -6.38 -3.34
CA ARG A 176 5.97 -5.66 -2.75
C ARG A 176 7.29 -5.98 -3.45
N GLU A 177 7.56 -7.25 -3.71
CA GLU A 177 8.79 -7.71 -4.36
C GLU A 177 8.85 -7.32 -5.85
N PHE A 178 7.72 -7.36 -6.56
CA PHE A 178 7.64 -6.89 -7.94
C PHE A 178 7.99 -5.41 -8.06
N LEU A 179 7.38 -4.57 -7.22
CA LEU A 179 7.62 -3.13 -7.23
C LEU A 179 8.99 -2.73 -6.67
N ALA A 180 9.64 -3.61 -5.90
CA ALA A 180 11.03 -3.38 -5.49
C ALA A 180 12.00 -3.33 -6.68
N VAL A 181 11.73 -4.10 -7.73
CA VAL A 181 12.56 -4.18 -8.94
C VAL A 181 11.99 -3.43 -10.14
N ASN A 182 10.72 -2.98 -10.07
CA ASN A 182 10.04 -2.24 -11.14
C ASN A 182 9.39 -0.97 -10.55
N GLN A 183 10.20 -0.10 -9.95
CA GLN A 183 9.70 1.09 -9.23
C GLN A 183 8.98 2.08 -10.14
N GLU A 184 9.32 2.12 -11.42
CA GLU A 184 8.68 2.93 -12.47
C GLU A 184 7.21 2.53 -12.73
N LEU A 185 6.85 1.31 -12.37
CA LEU A 185 5.46 0.82 -12.46
C LEU A 185 4.63 1.08 -11.19
N LEU A 186 5.20 1.71 -10.16
CA LEU A 186 4.45 2.06 -8.96
C LEU A 186 3.35 3.09 -9.26
N ALA A 187 3.71 4.14 -10.02
CA ALA A 187 2.76 5.13 -10.48
C ALA A 187 3.25 5.73 -11.80
N ARG A 188 2.36 5.86 -12.75
CA ARG A 188 2.59 6.64 -13.98
C ARG A 188 1.78 7.91 -13.94
N GLN A 189 2.42 8.98 -14.41
CA GLN A 189 1.78 10.25 -14.70
C GLN A 189 1.66 10.32 -16.21
N GLY A 190 0.49 10.01 -16.75
CA GLY A 190 0.24 10.03 -18.17
C GLY A 190 -1.17 10.51 -18.46
N GLY A 191 -1.31 11.40 -19.43
CA GLY A 191 -2.59 11.90 -19.91
C GLY A 191 -3.22 10.95 -20.92
N ALA A 192 -3.55 9.74 -20.56
CA ALA A 192 -4.37 8.91 -21.42
C ALA A 192 -5.77 9.52 -21.48
N MET A 193 -6.17 10.01 -22.64
CA MET A 193 -7.55 10.46 -22.90
C MET A 193 -8.55 9.28 -22.98
N GLU A 194 -8.07 8.06 -22.79
CA GLU A 194 -8.88 6.84 -22.85
C GLU A 194 -9.26 6.36 -21.45
N LEU A 195 -10.39 5.65 -21.35
CA LEU A 195 -10.89 4.99 -20.14
C LEU A 195 -10.00 3.78 -19.76
N GLN A 196 -8.69 4.02 -19.63
CA GLN A 196 -7.74 2.98 -19.23
C GLN A 196 -7.26 3.23 -17.81
N ALA A 197 -7.15 2.15 -17.05
CA ALA A 197 -6.50 2.21 -15.75
C ALA A 197 -5.00 2.44 -15.93
N GLU A 198 -4.40 3.17 -14.99
CA GLU A 198 -2.97 3.41 -14.91
C GLU A 198 -2.45 3.01 -13.54
N PRO A 199 -1.17 2.60 -13.43
CA PRO A 199 -0.59 2.24 -12.14
C PRO A 199 -0.62 3.44 -11.19
N THR A 200 -1.06 3.19 -9.97
CA THR A 200 -1.01 4.14 -8.86
C THR A 200 -0.73 3.37 -7.56
N GLU A 201 -0.25 4.06 -6.54
CA GLU A 201 -0.03 3.46 -5.22
C GLU A 201 -1.31 2.80 -4.67
N ARG A 202 -2.46 3.44 -4.86
CA ARG A 202 -3.80 2.90 -4.50
C ARG A 202 -4.18 1.69 -5.35
N GLY A 203 -3.86 1.71 -6.65
CA GLY A 203 -4.12 0.58 -7.55
C GLY A 203 -3.38 -0.68 -7.08
N TRP A 204 -2.12 -0.55 -6.72
CA TRP A 204 -1.35 -1.67 -6.19
C TRP A 204 -1.81 -2.16 -4.81
N GLU A 205 -2.33 -1.26 -3.96
CA GLU A 205 -3.02 -1.67 -2.72
C GLU A 205 -4.26 -2.53 -3.04
N MET A 206 -5.08 -2.13 -4.02
CA MET A 206 -6.24 -2.91 -4.46
C MET A 206 -5.83 -4.28 -5.01
N VAL A 207 -4.78 -4.35 -5.83
CA VAL A 207 -4.22 -5.63 -6.31
C VAL A 207 -3.77 -6.50 -5.13
N SER A 208 -3.09 -5.91 -4.14
CA SER A 208 -2.67 -6.61 -2.93
C SER A 208 -3.86 -7.21 -2.17
N ILE A 209 -4.91 -6.43 -1.93
CA ILE A 209 -6.14 -6.88 -1.26
C ILE A 209 -6.78 -8.05 -2.02
N LEU A 210 -6.92 -7.92 -3.33
CA LEU A 210 -7.53 -8.97 -4.16
C LEU A 210 -6.73 -10.27 -4.09
N ARG A 211 -5.41 -10.19 -4.12
CA ARG A 211 -4.53 -11.36 -4.04
C ARG A 211 -4.59 -12.07 -2.69
N GLN A 212 -4.77 -11.32 -1.63
CA GLN A 212 -4.88 -11.88 -0.27
C GLN A 212 -6.26 -12.45 0.04
N GLN A 213 -7.32 -11.82 -0.47
CA GLN A 213 -8.68 -12.13 -0.06
C GLN A 213 -9.50 -12.90 -1.11
N CYS A 214 -9.11 -12.83 -2.38
CA CYS A 214 -9.85 -13.44 -3.48
C CYS A 214 -9.06 -14.58 -4.15
N ARG A 215 -9.79 -15.48 -4.81
CA ARG A 215 -9.22 -16.51 -5.68
C ARG A 215 -9.86 -16.39 -7.04
N PHE A 216 -9.06 -16.06 -8.05
CA PHE A 216 -9.50 -15.98 -9.44
C PHE A 216 -8.91 -17.13 -10.25
N PRO A 217 -9.65 -17.66 -11.27
CA PRO A 217 -9.06 -18.45 -12.32
C PRO A 217 -7.91 -17.68 -12.98
N ARG A 218 -6.82 -18.37 -13.33
CA ARG A 218 -5.63 -17.72 -13.91
C ARG A 218 -5.94 -16.89 -15.17
N GLU A 219 -6.88 -17.38 -15.95
CA GLU A 219 -7.35 -16.73 -17.20
C GLU A 219 -7.93 -15.34 -16.93
N LEU A 220 -8.50 -15.11 -15.76
CA LEU A 220 -9.13 -13.84 -15.38
C LEU A 220 -8.20 -12.90 -14.60
N GLU A 221 -7.08 -13.38 -14.07
CA GLU A 221 -6.14 -12.54 -13.30
C GLU A 221 -5.66 -11.34 -14.13
N MET A 222 -5.41 -11.56 -15.41
CA MET A 222 -4.95 -10.50 -16.32
C MET A 222 -5.98 -9.39 -16.46
N GLU A 223 -7.25 -9.74 -16.73
CA GLU A 223 -8.32 -8.76 -16.90
C GLU A 223 -8.57 -7.97 -15.60
N VAL A 224 -8.58 -8.67 -14.46
CA VAL A 224 -8.81 -8.06 -13.14
C VAL A 224 -7.69 -7.07 -12.82
N TYR A 225 -6.42 -7.45 -12.97
CA TYR A 225 -5.31 -6.56 -12.64
C TYR A 225 -5.17 -5.43 -13.66
N ALA A 226 -5.39 -5.70 -14.95
CA ALA A 226 -5.39 -4.67 -15.99
C ALA A 226 -6.46 -3.59 -15.74
N GLY A 227 -7.62 -3.98 -15.22
CA GLY A 227 -8.68 -3.04 -14.84
C GLY A 227 -8.30 -2.12 -13.64
N ILE A 228 -7.20 -2.40 -12.94
CA ILE A 228 -6.77 -1.63 -11.76
C ILE A 228 -5.48 -0.86 -12.02
N VAL A 229 -4.46 -1.52 -12.58
CA VAL A 229 -3.12 -0.94 -12.77
C VAL A 229 -2.75 -0.75 -14.23
N GLY A 230 -3.70 -1.00 -15.14
CA GLY A 230 -3.48 -0.93 -16.58
C GLY A 230 -2.82 -2.19 -17.15
N GLN A 231 -3.01 -2.35 -18.47
CA GLN A 231 -2.61 -3.57 -19.18
C GLN A 231 -1.11 -3.84 -19.10
N GLU A 232 -0.28 -2.82 -19.31
CA GLU A 232 1.17 -2.96 -19.32
C GLU A 232 1.72 -3.42 -17.95
N ALA A 233 1.28 -2.77 -16.88
CA ALA A 233 1.71 -3.11 -15.52
C ALA A 233 1.22 -4.50 -15.09
N ALA A 234 -0.01 -4.88 -15.49
CA ALA A 234 -0.56 -6.20 -15.21
C ALA A 234 0.21 -7.31 -15.96
N ILE A 235 0.52 -7.11 -17.25
CA ILE A 235 1.36 -8.04 -18.04
C ILE A 235 2.73 -8.20 -17.38
N ALA A 236 3.39 -7.08 -17.06
CA ALA A 236 4.72 -7.12 -16.44
C ALA A 236 4.70 -7.87 -15.10
N PHE A 237 3.67 -7.63 -14.29
CA PHE A 237 3.52 -8.30 -13.00
C PHE A 237 3.30 -9.81 -13.14
N LEU A 238 2.37 -10.24 -14.01
CA LEU A 238 2.08 -11.66 -14.21
C LEU A 238 3.26 -12.41 -14.86
N ARG A 239 3.97 -11.77 -15.82
CA ARG A 239 5.19 -12.31 -16.40
C ARG A 239 6.28 -12.50 -15.36
N TRP A 240 6.54 -11.48 -14.54
CA TRP A 240 7.50 -11.56 -13.45
C TRP A 240 7.16 -12.68 -12.46
N GLN A 241 5.88 -12.88 -12.14
CA GLN A 241 5.43 -13.99 -11.30
C GLN A 241 5.65 -15.35 -11.95
N ALA A 242 5.36 -15.50 -13.26
CA ALA A 242 5.57 -16.72 -13.99
C ALA A 242 7.07 -17.08 -14.03
N GLU A 243 7.92 -16.13 -14.41
CA GLU A 243 9.37 -16.31 -14.43
C GLU A 243 9.95 -16.71 -13.07
N ARG A 244 9.39 -16.15 -11.99
CA ARG A 244 9.80 -16.48 -10.63
C ARG A 244 9.34 -17.88 -10.20
N ARG A 245 8.17 -18.32 -10.63
CA ARG A 245 7.67 -19.68 -10.40
C ARG A 245 8.49 -20.71 -11.17
N GLU A 246 8.99 -20.35 -12.34
CA GLU A 246 9.81 -21.22 -13.20
C GLU A 246 11.27 -21.33 -12.75
N ARG A 247 11.73 -20.46 -11.84
CA ARG A 247 13.09 -20.58 -11.28
C ARG A 247 13.12 -21.55 -10.10
N PRO A 248 14.13 -22.43 -10.03
CA PRO A 248 14.32 -23.26 -8.84
C PRO A 248 14.52 -22.38 -7.61
N VAL A 249 14.04 -22.83 -6.47
CA VAL A 249 14.34 -22.18 -5.19
C VAL A 249 15.80 -22.40 -4.88
N SER A 250 16.53 -21.37 -4.46
CA SER A 250 17.95 -21.55 -4.16
C SER A 250 18.15 -22.41 -2.90
N PRO A 251 19.23 -23.22 -2.83
CA PRO A 251 19.55 -24.02 -1.65
C PRO A 251 19.60 -23.23 -0.35
N GLY A 252 20.21 -22.04 -0.38
CA GLY A 252 20.27 -21.14 0.77
C GLY A 252 18.89 -20.65 1.22
N GLU A 253 17.99 -20.32 0.28
CA GLU A 253 16.60 -19.95 0.64
C GLU A 253 15.87 -21.10 1.36
N VAL A 254 16.10 -22.35 0.95
CA VAL A 254 15.51 -23.54 1.60
C VAL A 254 16.06 -23.70 3.02
N LEU A 255 17.38 -23.63 3.19
CA LEU A 255 18.02 -23.91 4.49
C LEU A 255 17.89 -22.75 5.48
N ASP A 256 17.98 -21.51 5.00
CA ASP A 256 18.03 -20.34 5.88
C ASP A 256 16.66 -19.64 6.06
N SER A 257 15.71 -19.86 5.12
CA SER A 257 14.45 -19.08 5.05
C SER A 257 13.23 -19.92 4.64
N TRP A 258 13.15 -21.19 5.04
CA TRP A 258 12.09 -22.11 4.65
C TRP A 258 10.66 -21.55 4.73
N PRO A 259 10.22 -20.91 5.82
CA PRO A 259 8.86 -20.40 5.89
C PRO A 259 8.50 -19.42 4.78
N ALA A 260 9.49 -18.73 4.25
CA ALA A 260 9.31 -17.77 3.17
C ALA A 260 9.16 -18.41 1.77
N VAL A 261 9.64 -19.64 1.58
CA VAL A 261 9.69 -20.32 0.28
C VAL A 261 8.87 -21.60 0.22
N ALA A 262 8.37 -22.11 1.33
CA ALA A 262 7.66 -23.37 1.43
C ALA A 262 6.51 -23.51 0.41
N GLU A 263 5.66 -22.48 0.28
CA GLU A 263 4.56 -22.50 -0.67
C GLU A 263 5.04 -22.50 -2.13
N ARG A 264 6.12 -21.78 -2.42
CA ARG A 264 6.74 -21.76 -3.76
C ARG A 264 7.29 -23.13 -4.13
N VAL A 265 7.94 -23.83 -3.19
CA VAL A 265 8.44 -25.20 -3.39
C VAL A 265 7.30 -26.18 -3.66
N ARG A 266 6.20 -26.14 -2.89
CA ARG A 266 5.03 -27.01 -3.10
C ARG A 266 4.39 -26.85 -4.48
N GLN A 267 4.49 -25.66 -5.06
CA GLN A 267 3.92 -25.34 -6.38
C GLN A 267 4.90 -25.53 -7.53
N GLN A 268 6.18 -25.86 -7.26
CA GLN A 268 7.17 -26.10 -8.30
C GLN A 268 6.99 -27.47 -8.95
N ARG A 269 7.35 -27.53 -10.22
CA ARG A 269 7.44 -28.79 -10.98
C ARG A 269 8.62 -29.62 -10.46
N ASP A 270 8.54 -30.95 -10.65
CA ASP A 270 9.52 -31.91 -10.16
C ASP A 270 10.93 -31.65 -10.72
N ASP A 271 11.04 -31.19 -11.98
CA ASP A 271 12.34 -30.88 -12.60
C ASP A 271 13.04 -29.70 -11.91
N LEU A 272 12.29 -28.67 -11.48
CA LEU A 272 12.84 -27.55 -10.74
C LEU A 272 13.17 -27.92 -9.28
N GLN A 273 12.36 -28.76 -8.67
CA GLN A 273 12.66 -29.32 -7.34
C GLN A 273 13.95 -30.14 -7.39
N ALA A 274 14.17 -30.93 -8.46
CA ALA A 274 15.42 -31.70 -8.64
C ALA A 274 16.66 -30.79 -8.75
N VAL A 275 16.54 -29.62 -9.41
CA VAL A 275 17.65 -28.64 -9.45
C VAL A 275 17.94 -28.09 -8.07
N THR A 276 16.90 -27.74 -7.30
CA THR A 276 17.05 -27.28 -5.90
C THR A 276 17.72 -28.34 -5.03
N MET A 277 17.30 -29.61 -5.16
CA MET A 277 17.87 -30.74 -4.43
C MET A 277 19.37 -30.90 -4.71
N ASN A 278 19.75 -30.90 -5.99
CA ASN A 278 21.18 -31.02 -6.38
C ASN A 278 22.01 -29.86 -5.81
N GLY A 279 21.43 -28.66 -5.81
CA GLY A 279 22.06 -27.49 -5.20
C GLY A 279 22.23 -27.60 -3.68
N ILE A 280 21.25 -28.19 -2.96
CA ILE A 280 21.35 -28.45 -1.51
C ILE A 280 22.46 -29.46 -1.23
N VAL A 281 22.53 -30.54 -2.01
CA VAL A 281 23.61 -31.54 -1.89
C VAL A 281 24.96 -30.86 -2.08
N SER A 282 25.14 -30.09 -3.15
CA SER A 282 26.39 -29.36 -3.42
C SER A 282 26.77 -28.42 -2.30
N LEU A 283 25.82 -27.60 -1.82
CA LEU A 283 26.05 -26.66 -0.73
C LEU A 283 26.49 -27.37 0.56
N LEU A 284 25.83 -28.49 0.91
CA LEU A 284 26.17 -29.26 2.13
C LEU A 284 27.43 -30.11 1.96
N GLN A 285 27.89 -30.37 0.73
CA GLN A 285 29.22 -30.95 0.48
C GLN A 285 30.33 -29.95 0.75
N ASP A 286 30.11 -28.68 0.38
CA ASP A 286 31.09 -27.62 0.56
C ASP A 286 31.08 -27.08 2.01
N GLU A 287 29.89 -26.92 2.59
CA GLU A 287 29.67 -26.43 3.93
C GLU A 287 28.71 -27.37 4.68
N PRO A 288 29.18 -28.45 5.31
CA PRO A 288 28.32 -29.48 5.93
C PRO A 288 27.74 -29.01 7.29
N ASP A 289 27.50 -27.74 7.49
CA ASP A 289 26.86 -27.20 8.69
C ASP A 289 25.34 -27.31 8.59
N LEU A 290 24.81 -28.35 9.23
CA LEU A 290 23.40 -28.62 9.34
C LEU A 290 22.99 -28.63 10.83
N THR A 291 22.95 -27.44 11.44
CA THR A 291 22.62 -27.29 12.86
C THR A 291 21.43 -26.37 13.07
N GLY A 292 20.68 -26.61 14.14
CA GLY A 292 19.61 -25.73 14.59
C GLY A 292 18.51 -25.49 13.54
N GLN A 293 18.37 -24.27 13.09
CA GLN A 293 17.28 -23.88 12.18
C GLN A 293 17.41 -24.50 10.77
N ARG A 294 18.64 -24.68 10.26
CA ARG A 294 18.88 -25.32 8.98
C ARG A 294 18.45 -26.78 8.96
N GLU A 295 18.68 -27.51 10.06
CA GLU A 295 18.23 -28.88 10.26
C GLU A 295 16.70 -28.97 10.17
N ALA A 296 16.00 -28.16 10.98
CA ALA A 296 14.54 -28.11 10.95
C ALA A 296 13.96 -27.75 9.57
N HIS A 297 14.57 -26.80 8.88
CA HIS A 297 14.16 -26.38 7.55
C HIS A 297 14.37 -27.49 6.50
N LEU A 298 15.48 -28.21 6.56
CA LEU A 298 15.73 -29.35 5.67
C LEU A 298 14.71 -30.46 5.88
N ILE A 299 14.37 -30.80 7.13
CA ILE A 299 13.33 -31.79 7.42
C ILE A 299 11.97 -31.37 6.86
N CYS A 300 11.57 -30.11 7.05
CA CYS A 300 10.34 -29.59 6.46
C CYS A 300 10.35 -29.63 4.93
N TYR A 301 11.50 -29.37 4.31
CA TYR A 301 11.66 -29.48 2.86
C TYR A 301 11.53 -30.94 2.39
N LEU A 302 12.19 -31.89 3.05
CA LEU A 302 12.09 -33.31 2.76
C LEU A 302 10.63 -33.80 2.86
N ASP A 303 9.90 -33.38 3.88
CA ASP A 303 8.50 -33.77 4.07
C ASP A 303 7.58 -33.22 2.97
N CYS A 304 7.96 -32.10 2.38
CA CYS A 304 7.22 -31.42 1.32
C CYS A 304 7.43 -32.07 -0.07
N LEU A 305 8.50 -32.84 -0.26
CA LEU A 305 8.85 -33.44 -1.56
C LEU A 305 8.00 -34.68 -1.90
N PRO A 306 7.71 -34.90 -3.20
CA PRO A 306 7.25 -36.20 -3.69
C PRO A 306 8.15 -37.33 -3.22
N ARG A 307 7.57 -38.53 -3.05
CA ARG A 307 8.30 -39.70 -2.51
C ARG A 307 9.61 -40.00 -3.22
N ASP A 308 9.58 -40.00 -4.54
CA ASP A 308 10.75 -40.35 -5.36
C ASP A 308 11.89 -39.33 -5.21
N LEU A 309 11.54 -38.04 -5.20
CA LEU A 309 12.51 -36.97 -5.01
C LEU A 309 13.05 -36.93 -3.57
N ARG A 310 12.20 -37.16 -2.59
CA ARG A 310 12.61 -37.29 -1.18
C ARG A 310 13.63 -38.37 -1.00
N PHE A 311 13.35 -39.55 -1.57
CA PHE A 311 14.24 -40.71 -1.55
C PHE A 311 15.60 -40.39 -2.20
N ALA A 312 15.57 -39.80 -3.41
CA ALA A 312 16.80 -39.44 -4.12
C ALA A 312 17.66 -38.47 -3.30
N LEU A 313 17.04 -37.46 -2.69
CA LEU A 313 17.75 -36.47 -1.88
C LEU A 313 18.36 -37.10 -0.62
N VAL A 314 17.57 -37.86 0.15
CA VAL A 314 18.06 -38.56 1.35
C VAL A 314 19.25 -39.45 1.05
N LYS A 315 19.18 -40.21 -0.05
CA LYS A 315 20.28 -41.09 -0.49
C LYS A 315 21.59 -40.31 -0.75
N GLU A 316 21.51 -39.14 -1.36
CA GLU A 316 22.69 -38.29 -1.61
C GLU A 316 23.20 -37.61 -0.33
N LEU A 317 22.30 -37.14 0.54
CA LEU A 317 22.66 -36.50 1.82
C LEU A 317 23.36 -37.50 2.79
N LEU A 318 22.95 -38.78 2.79
CA LEU A 318 23.59 -39.80 3.62
C LEU A 318 25.03 -40.12 3.21
N LYS A 319 25.47 -39.69 2.01
CA LYS A 319 26.88 -39.81 1.59
C LYS A 319 27.78 -38.72 2.23
N ILE A 320 27.23 -37.72 2.86
CA ILE A 320 27.93 -36.61 3.54
C ILE A 320 28.00 -36.93 5.02
N PRO A 321 29.16 -37.33 5.61
CA PRO A 321 29.21 -37.90 6.95
C PRO A 321 28.61 -36.99 8.06
N PRO A 322 28.89 -35.69 8.15
CA PRO A 322 28.28 -34.83 9.17
C PRO A 322 26.76 -34.72 9.03
N VAL A 323 26.24 -34.64 7.79
CA VAL A 323 24.82 -34.54 7.51
C VAL A 323 24.11 -35.88 7.80
N ALA A 324 24.75 -37.02 7.44
CA ALA A 324 24.24 -38.35 7.74
C ALA A 324 24.07 -38.57 9.24
N LEU A 325 25.02 -38.09 10.06
CA LEU A 325 24.93 -38.16 11.53
C LEU A 325 23.72 -37.39 12.06
N THR A 326 23.48 -36.21 11.52
CA THR A 326 22.32 -35.36 11.90
C THR A 326 21.00 -36.00 11.51
N LEU A 327 20.89 -36.52 10.28
CA LEU A 327 19.69 -37.17 9.76
C LEU A 327 19.37 -38.51 10.40
N SER A 328 20.35 -39.18 11.04
CA SER A 328 20.17 -40.45 11.73
C SER A 328 19.68 -40.34 13.16
N LYS A 329 19.29 -39.18 13.62
CA LYS A 329 18.68 -38.98 14.95
C LYS A 329 17.26 -39.57 14.98
N ASP A 330 16.87 -40.20 16.09
CA ASP A 330 15.57 -40.85 16.29
C ASP A 330 14.38 -39.90 16.00
N GLU A 331 14.55 -38.60 16.24
CA GLU A 331 13.53 -37.59 15.99
C GLU A 331 13.18 -37.38 14.50
N HIS A 332 14.05 -37.85 13.60
CA HIS A 332 13.86 -37.72 12.12
C HIS A 332 13.43 -39.05 11.46
N ASP A 333 13.25 -40.11 12.23
CA ASP A 333 12.91 -41.45 11.74
C ASP A 333 11.66 -41.48 10.85
N GLY A 334 10.64 -40.68 11.13
CA GLY A 334 9.42 -40.62 10.33
C GLY A 334 9.65 -40.22 8.88
N VAL A 335 10.55 -39.28 8.60
CA VAL A 335 10.81 -38.73 7.27
C VAL A 335 11.92 -39.51 6.57
N VAL A 336 12.98 -39.89 7.29
CA VAL A 336 14.18 -40.52 6.75
C VAL A 336 13.99 -42.03 6.57
N LEU A 337 13.42 -42.75 7.55
CA LEU A 337 13.16 -44.18 7.45
C LEU A 337 12.07 -44.53 6.44
N GLU A 338 11.05 -43.68 6.30
CA GLU A 338 10.07 -43.89 5.22
C GLU A 338 10.72 -43.80 3.85
N ALA A 339 11.67 -42.90 3.65
CA ALA A 339 12.46 -42.83 2.42
C ALA A 339 13.36 -44.07 2.24
N ILE A 340 13.95 -44.59 3.31
CA ILE A 340 14.90 -45.77 3.26
C ILE A 340 14.14 -47.07 3.16
N ARG A 341 13.01 -47.30 3.83
CA ARG A 341 12.21 -48.54 3.77
C ARG A 341 11.72 -48.89 2.38
N ASN A 342 11.59 -47.93 1.51
CA ASN A 342 11.21 -48.15 0.10
C ASN A 342 12.35 -48.76 -0.72
N ILE A 343 13.63 -48.61 -0.30
CA ILE A 343 14.79 -49.28 -0.94
C ILE A 343 14.70 -50.81 -0.80
N SER A 344 14.27 -51.33 0.36
CA SER A 344 14.25 -52.75 0.68
C SER A 344 13.07 -53.50 0.05
N ARG A 345 12.17 -52.82 -0.65
CA ARG A 345 10.99 -53.41 -1.31
C ARG A 345 11.13 -53.51 -2.84
N GLU A 346 12.07 -52.79 -3.43
CA GLU A 346 12.35 -52.76 -4.87
C GLU A 346 13.68 -53.44 -5.23
N ALA A 347 14.44 -53.93 -4.27
CA ALA A 347 15.61 -54.81 -4.45
C ALA A 347 15.25 -56.27 -4.13
#